data_7d164abf1511d2f665fb859414df6de5
#
_entry.id   7d164abf1511d2f665fb859414df6de5
#
_cell.length_a   1.000
_cell.length_b   1.000
_cell.length_c   1.000
_cell.angle_alpha   90.00
_cell.angle_beta   90.00
_cell.angle_gamma   90.00
#
_symmetry.space_group_name_H-M   'P 1'
#
loop_
_entity.id
_entity.type
_entity.pdbx_description
1 polymer ?
#
loop_
_entity_poly.entity_id
_entity_poly.type
_entity_poly.pdbx_seq_one_letter_code
_entity_poly.pdbx_strand_id
1 'polypeptide(L)'
;MEWTREGETLSPGSPREPDSLRAFRPWVLEDESGALRMWYSGHDGTTWRILEAVQRRGEGWSRLGVAMGAGFAGESDAYGVHSPCVVKTPGGYLMAYAGFDGEADRLHMATSSEGHEWVAHGTIMQRGDEDAVGASHPCLVMTGERWWLFFSGYDGQQNGRRATVLAAVSPSGASWDRLGTVLEPDGDELAASHPCVLEIARTLYMFYASDDGTHVSIALATSTDGISWERLGTTLGPSGEGPDGLSAHAPCALRLNDGSIRMWYSGLPVGDTDLAYRICSARFPGPWSS
;
A
#
# COMPACT_ATOMS: atom_id res chain seq x y z
N MET A 1 10.15 3.63 18.38
CA MET A 1 10.68 4.35 17.17
C MET A 1 10.14 5.76 17.19
N GLU A 2 10.99 6.73 16.90
CA GLU A 2 10.55 8.13 16.82
C GLU A 2 10.64 8.61 15.37
N TRP A 3 9.49 8.84 14.76
CA TRP A 3 9.36 9.34 13.40
C TRP A 3 9.31 10.86 13.40
N THR A 4 10.08 11.48 12.52
CA THR A 4 9.94 12.91 12.22
C THR A 4 8.96 13.06 11.07
N ARG A 5 7.77 13.64 11.31
CA ARG A 5 6.82 13.97 10.26
C ARG A 5 7.37 15.08 9.37
N GLU A 6 7.25 14.87 8.07
CA GLU A 6 7.66 15.85 7.06
C GLU A 6 6.45 16.63 6.48
N GLY A 7 5.23 16.23 6.92
CA GLY A 7 3.98 16.86 6.51
C GLY A 7 3.39 16.27 5.24
N GLU A 8 2.54 17.06 4.58
CA GLU A 8 1.86 16.69 3.35
C GLU A 8 2.83 16.64 2.18
N THR A 9 2.81 15.50 1.48
CA THR A 9 3.64 15.22 0.29
C THR A 9 2.86 15.49 -1.00
N LEU A 10 1.59 15.05 -1.03
CA LEU A 10 0.71 15.19 -2.18
C LEU A 10 -0.74 15.34 -1.69
N SER A 11 -1.34 16.51 -1.91
CA SER A 11 -2.76 16.77 -1.70
C SER A 11 -3.63 16.16 -2.78
N PRO A 12 -4.95 16.10 -2.61
CA PRO A 12 -5.87 15.92 -3.73
C PRO A 12 -5.58 16.92 -4.86
N GLY A 13 -5.80 16.49 -6.09
CA GLY A 13 -5.57 17.31 -7.28
C GLY A 13 -6.60 18.43 -7.44
N SER A 14 -6.38 19.26 -8.46
CA SER A 14 -7.33 20.32 -8.84
C SER A 14 -8.65 19.72 -9.36
N PRO A 15 -9.77 20.46 -9.31
CA PRO A 15 -11.03 20.01 -9.90
C PRO A 15 -10.86 19.53 -11.33
N ARG A 16 -11.37 18.34 -11.65
CA ARG A 16 -11.28 17.59 -12.93
C ARG A 16 -9.99 16.76 -13.09
N GLU A 17 -9.05 16.81 -12.16
CA GLU A 17 -7.94 15.86 -12.15
C GLU A 17 -8.41 14.50 -11.61
N PRO A 18 -7.77 13.38 -12.02
CA PRO A 18 -8.22 12.05 -11.67
C PRO A 18 -8.05 11.70 -10.18
N ASP A 19 -7.40 12.56 -9.39
CA ASP A 19 -7.25 12.47 -7.95
C ASP A 19 -7.84 13.69 -7.21
N SER A 20 -8.79 14.40 -7.84
CA SER A 20 -9.35 15.65 -7.31
C SER A 20 -10.09 15.50 -5.97
N LEU A 21 -10.52 14.30 -5.60
CA LEU A 21 -11.12 14.02 -4.29
C LEU A 21 -10.11 13.37 -3.33
N ARG A 22 -9.27 12.44 -3.83
CA ARG A 22 -8.36 11.66 -2.98
C ARG A 22 -7.06 11.36 -3.69
N ALA A 23 -5.93 11.59 -2.98
CA ALA A 23 -4.63 11.02 -3.26
C ALA A 23 -4.31 10.03 -2.12
N PHE A 24 -4.18 8.73 -2.42
CA PHE A 24 -4.28 7.68 -1.43
C PHE A 24 -3.34 6.51 -1.75
N ARG A 25 -2.87 5.78 -0.73
CA ARG A 25 -2.09 4.53 -0.86
C ARG A 25 -0.91 4.67 -1.80
N PRO A 26 0.10 5.44 -1.37
CA PRO A 26 1.32 5.60 -2.14
C PRO A 26 2.14 4.31 -2.16
N TRP A 27 2.84 4.09 -3.27
CA TRP A 27 3.95 3.15 -3.36
C TRP A 27 5.13 3.85 -4.01
N VAL A 28 6.28 3.86 -3.35
CA VAL A 28 7.44 4.66 -3.76
C VAL A 28 8.65 3.77 -3.99
N LEU A 29 9.36 4.03 -5.08
CA LEU A 29 10.68 3.47 -5.36
C LEU A 29 11.69 4.61 -5.54
N GLU A 30 12.94 4.37 -5.14
CA GLU A 30 14.08 5.22 -5.43
C GLU A 30 14.86 4.64 -6.61
N ASP A 31 15.19 5.47 -7.57
CA ASP A 31 16.05 5.08 -8.69
C ASP A 31 17.53 5.28 -8.37
N GLU A 32 18.41 4.89 -9.31
CA GLU A 32 19.86 4.97 -9.15
C GLU A 32 20.38 6.41 -9.05
N SER A 33 19.60 7.39 -9.53
CA SER A 33 19.93 8.82 -9.43
C SER A 33 19.53 9.43 -8.10
N GLY A 34 18.77 8.70 -7.27
CA GLY A 34 18.14 9.17 -6.05
C GLY A 34 16.84 9.94 -6.31
N ALA A 35 16.27 9.88 -7.51
CA ALA A 35 14.93 10.36 -7.77
C ALA A 35 13.90 9.35 -7.24
N LEU A 36 12.80 9.87 -6.72
CA LEU A 36 11.71 9.07 -6.18
C LEU A 36 10.57 9.03 -7.20
N ARG A 37 10.02 7.85 -7.40
CA ARG A 37 8.86 7.61 -8.24
C ARG A 37 7.77 7.00 -7.41
N MET A 38 6.57 7.57 -7.50
CA MET A 38 5.39 7.15 -6.74
C MET A 38 4.30 6.71 -7.68
N TRP A 39 3.72 5.55 -7.39
CA TRP A 39 2.40 5.16 -7.89
C TRP A 39 1.43 5.25 -6.74
N TYR A 40 0.25 5.79 -6.97
CA TYR A 40 -0.74 5.99 -5.91
C TYR A 40 -2.16 5.86 -6.44
N SER A 41 -3.10 5.63 -5.55
CA SER A 41 -4.52 5.58 -5.86
C SER A 41 -5.09 6.98 -5.91
N GLY A 42 -5.63 7.39 -7.05
CA GLY A 42 -6.37 8.63 -7.20
C GLY A 42 -7.86 8.37 -7.39
N HIS A 43 -8.71 9.25 -6.84
CA HIS A 43 -10.16 9.19 -6.99
C HIS A 43 -10.72 10.57 -7.27
N ASP A 44 -11.56 10.68 -8.28
CA ASP A 44 -12.20 11.93 -8.74
C ASP A 44 -13.65 12.10 -8.26
N GLY A 45 -14.11 11.22 -7.37
CA GLY A 45 -15.51 11.13 -6.95
C GLY A 45 -16.30 10.06 -7.71
N THR A 46 -15.75 9.49 -8.79
CA THR A 46 -16.43 8.50 -9.62
C THR A 46 -15.68 7.18 -9.74
N THR A 47 -14.38 7.21 -9.97
CA THR A 47 -13.58 6.00 -10.27
C THR A 47 -12.18 6.08 -9.67
N TRP A 48 -11.71 4.95 -9.14
CA TRP A 48 -10.33 4.78 -8.73
C TRP A 48 -9.41 4.50 -9.92
N ARG A 49 -8.26 5.15 -9.94
CA ARG A 49 -7.19 4.95 -10.92
C ARG A 49 -5.84 4.90 -10.21
N ILE A 50 -4.89 4.21 -10.80
CA ILE A 50 -3.49 4.29 -10.36
C ILE A 50 -2.84 5.42 -11.14
N LEU A 51 -2.32 6.39 -10.40
CA LEU A 51 -1.63 7.56 -10.91
C LEU A 51 -0.14 7.47 -10.61
N GLU A 52 0.61 8.32 -11.29
CA GLU A 52 2.05 8.41 -11.14
C GLU A 52 2.49 9.84 -10.81
N ALA A 53 3.51 9.94 -9.95
CA ALA A 53 4.21 11.17 -9.66
C ALA A 53 5.72 10.91 -9.50
N VAL A 54 6.53 11.93 -9.73
CA VAL A 54 7.99 11.87 -9.60
C VAL A 54 8.49 13.03 -8.75
N GLN A 55 9.51 12.76 -7.94
CA GLN A 55 10.27 13.79 -7.22
C GLN A 55 11.75 13.68 -7.62
N ARG A 56 12.25 14.68 -8.33
CA ARG A 56 13.69 14.81 -8.58
C ARG A 56 14.38 15.42 -7.35
N ARG A 57 15.66 15.14 -7.24
CA ARG A 57 16.45 15.63 -6.10
C ARG A 57 16.37 17.16 -5.98
N GLY A 58 15.91 17.65 -4.83
CA GLY A 58 15.74 19.07 -4.53
C GLY A 58 14.47 19.71 -5.08
N GLU A 59 13.58 18.93 -5.70
CA GLU A 59 12.30 19.39 -6.23
C GLU A 59 11.13 18.85 -5.41
N GLY A 60 9.95 19.44 -5.60
CA GLY A 60 8.68 18.89 -5.12
C GLY A 60 8.20 17.74 -6.01
N TRP A 61 7.11 17.10 -5.60
CA TRP A 61 6.46 16.07 -6.40
C TRP A 61 5.74 16.67 -7.62
N SER A 62 5.94 16.07 -8.76
CA SER A 62 5.27 16.41 -10.02
C SER A 62 4.41 15.24 -10.48
N ARG A 63 3.09 15.48 -10.67
CA ARG A 63 2.17 14.48 -11.23
C ARG A 63 2.49 14.21 -12.68
N LEU A 64 2.51 12.93 -13.08
CA LEU A 64 2.69 12.50 -14.46
C LEU A 64 1.38 12.05 -15.11
N GLY A 65 0.31 11.88 -14.32
CA GLY A 65 -1.01 11.49 -14.79
C GLY A 65 -1.39 10.06 -14.45
N VAL A 66 -2.30 9.49 -15.22
CA VAL A 66 -2.81 8.12 -15.02
C VAL A 66 -1.81 7.12 -15.59
N ALA A 67 -1.31 6.24 -14.72
CA ALA A 67 -0.49 5.09 -15.08
C ALA A 67 -1.35 3.89 -15.48
N MET A 68 -2.51 3.69 -14.79
CA MET A 68 -3.42 2.59 -15.07
C MET A 68 -4.86 2.99 -14.76
N GLY A 69 -5.77 2.81 -15.72
CA GLY A 69 -7.22 3.00 -15.57
C GLY A 69 -7.94 1.69 -15.31
N ALA A 70 -9.26 1.77 -15.13
CA ALA A 70 -10.13 0.61 -15.04
C ALA A 70 -10.05 -0.26 -16.30
N GLY A 71 -10.25 -1.57 -16.14
CA GLY A 71 -10.33 -2.53 -17.22
C GLY A 71 -11.59 -2.40 -18.08
N PHE A 72 -11.75 -3.30 -19.05
CA PHE A 72 -12.93 -3.32 -19.92
C PHE A 72 -14.15 -3.90 -19.21
N ALA A 73 -15.33 -3.57 -19.71
CA ALA A 73 -16.58 -4.08 -19.19
C ALA A 73 -16.58 -5.63 -19.14
N GLY A 74 -16.88 -6.17 -17.97
CA GLY A 74 -16.88 -7.62 -17.71
C GLY A 74 -15.56 -8.16 -17.15
N GLU A 75 -14.52 -7.35 -17.09
CA GLU A 75 -13.29 -7.71 -16.40
C GLU A 75 -13.41 -7.48 -14.88
N SER A 76 -12.54 -8.13 -14.11
CA SER A 76 -12.58 -8.08 -12.64
C SER A 76 -12.00 -6.80 -12.03
N ASP A 77 -11.65 -5.82 -12.87
CA ASP A 77 -11.21 -4.47 -12.52
C ASP A 77 -11.94 -3.37 -13.32
N ALA A 78 -13.08 -3.73 -13.92
CA ALA A 78 -13.85 -2.85 -14.81
C ALA A 78 -14.39 -1.57 -14.15
N TYR A 79 -14.51 -1.52 -12.83
CA TYR A 79 -15.04 -0.38 -12.08
C TYR A 79 -13.98 0.48 -11.40
N GLY A 80 -12.73 0.03 -11.39
CA GLY A 80 -11.62 0.81 -10.86
C GLY A 80 -10.41 -0.02 -10.48
N VAL A 81 -9.26 0.64 -10.41
CA VAL A 81 -7.99 0.06 -9.98
C VAL A 81 -7.33 0.92 -8.93
N HIS A 82 -6.75 0.29 -7.90
CA HIS A 82 -6.15 1.00 -6.78
C HIS A 82 -5.10 0.16 -6.04
N SER A 83 -4.49 0.72 -5.00
CA SER A 83 -3.55 0.06 -4.10
C SER A 83 -2.36 -0.59 -4.84
N PRO A 84 -1.62 0.20 -5.61
CA PRO A 84 -0.46 -0.33 -6.31
C PRO A 84 0.64 -0.76 -5.35
N CYS A 85 1.31 -1.86 -5.66
CA CYS A 85 2.62 -2.25 -5.13
C CYS A 85 3.52 -2.57 -6.31
N VAL A 86 4.58 -1.80 -6.49
CA VAL A 86 5.49 -1.91 -7.63
C VAL A 86 6.86 -2.38 -7.18
N VAL A 87 7.41 -3.35 -7.88
CA VAL A 87 8.78 -3.82 -7.67
C VAL A 87 9.57 -3.77 -8.98
N LYS A 88 10.86 -3.46 -8.88
CA LYS A 88 11.77 -3.49 -10.03
C LYS A 88 12.22 -4.92 -10.29
N THR A 89 12.21 -5.32 -11.55
CA THR A 89 12.67 -6.65 -12.01
C THR A 89 13.71 -6.48 -13.11
N PRO A 90 14.46 -7.52 -13.47
CA PRO A 90 15.40 -7.44 -14.59
C PRO A 90 14.74 -7.06 -15.93
N GLY A 91 13.43 -7.33 -16.09
CA GLY A 91 12.66 -7.01 -17.31
C GLY A 91 11.89 -5.70 -17.27
N GLY A 92 12.06 -4.86 -16.23
CA GLY A 92 11.31 -3.63 -16.01
C GLY A 92 10.63 -3.61 -14.64
N TYR A 93 9.31 -3.50 -14.61
CA TYR A 93 8.53 -3.38 -13.39
C TYR A 93 7.40 -4.40 -13.35
N LEU A 94 7.14 -4.90 -12.16
CA LEU A 94 5.98 -5.74 -11.84
C LEU A 94 5.12 -4.96 -10.84
N MET A 95 3.82 -4.88 -11.10
CA MET A 95 2.84 -4.27 -10.20
C MET A 95 1.84 -5.32 -9.76
N ALA A 96 1.63 -5.46 -8.45
CA ALA A 96 0.41 -6.02 -7.90
C ALA A 96 -0.53 -4.88 -7.54
N TYR A 97 -1.83 -5.02 -7.80
CA TYR A 97 -2.82 -3.98 -7.53
C TYR A 97 -4.18 -4.59 -7.17
N ALA A 98 -5.07 -3.79 -6.63
CA ALA A 98 -6.46 -4.17 -6.42
C ALA A 98 -7.31 -3.63 -7.59
N GLY A 99 -8.13 -4.49 -8.15
CA GLY A 99 -9.15 -4.16 -9.13
C GLY A 99 -10.53 -4.42 -8.56
N PHE A 100 -11.48 -3.52 -8.81
CA PHE A 100 -12.86 -3.60 -8.35
C PHE A 100 -13.78 -4.00 -9.49
N ASP A 101 -14.56 -5.08 -9.30
CA ASP A 101 -15.49 -5.62 -10.31
C ASP A 101 -16.94 -5.09 -10.19
N GLY A 102 -17.16 -4.14 -9.25
CA GLY A 102 -18.48 -3.61 -8.91
C GLY A 102 -19.10 -4.28 -7.67
N GLU A 103 -18.55 -5.41 -7.23
CA GLU A 103 -19.00 -6.14 -6.04
C GLU A 103 -17.86 -6.29 -5.01
N ALA A 104 -16.64 -6.59 -5.49
CA ALA A 104 -15.50 -6.90 -4.62
C ALA A 104 -14.17 -6.52 -5.24
N ASP A 105 -13.20 -6.22 -4.36
CA ASP A 105 -11.80 -6.10 -4.75
C ASP A 105 -11.17 -7.47 -5.00
N ARG A 106 -10.32 -7.54 -6.04
CA ARG A 106 -9.49 -8.71 -6.37
C ARG A 106 -8.05 -8.28 -6.62
N LEU A 107 -7.13 -9.17 -6.34
CA LEU A 107 -5.70 -8.91 -6.59
C LEU A 107 -5.35 -9.22 -8.04
N HIS A 108 -4.69 -8.30 -8.68
CA HIS A 108 -4.25 -8.36 -10.08
C HIS A 108 -2.76 -8.15 -10.20
N MET A 109 -2.22 -8.52 -11.37
CA MET A 109 -0.84 -8.30 -11.74
C MET A 109 -0.75 -7.53 -13.05
N ALA A 110 0.25 -6.67 -13.17
CA ALA A 110 0.61 -6.01 -14.42
C ALA A 110 2.12 -5.88 -14.56
N THR A 111 2.62 -5.78 -15.78
CA THR A 111 4.05 -5.54 -16.08
C THR A 111 4.22 -4.28 -16.92
N SER A 112 5.38 -3.66 -16.78
CA SER A 112 5.79 -2.50 -17.57
C SER A 112 7.30 -2.53 -17.81
N SER A 113 7.76 -2.14 -18.99
CA SER A 113 9.19 -1.96 -19.27
C SER A 113 9.76 -0.74 -18.56
N GLU A 114 8.98 0.35 -18.47
CA GLU A 114 9.44 1.65 -17.98
C GLU A 114 8.62 2.19 -16.78
N GLY A 115 7.53 1.48 -16.41
CA GLY A 115 6.65 1.81 -15.29
C GLY A 115 5.60 2.89 -15.58
N HIS A 116 5.46 3.35 -16.84
CA HIS A 116 4.44 4.33 -17.27
C HIS A 116 3.23 3.65 -17.88
N GLU A 117 3.46 2.76 -18.84
CA GLU A 117 2.42 1.99 -19.52
C GLU A 117 2.45 0.56 -18.97
N TRP A 118 1.29 0.04 -18.62
CA TRP A 118 1.15 -1.25 -17.95
C TRP A 118 0.33 -2.23 -18.77
N VAL A 119 0.81 -3.45 -18.85
CA VAL A 119 0.09 -4.58 -19.44
C VAL A 119 -0.52 -5.40 -18.31
N ALA A 120 -1.84 -5.40 -18.19
CA ALA A 120 -2.56 -6.20 -17.19
C ALA A 120 -2.52 -7.69 -17.55
N HIS A 121 -2.33 -8.54 -16.54
CA HIS A 121 -2.32 -10.00 -16.65
C HIS A 121 -3.52 -10.66 -15.98
N GLY A 122 -4.45 -9.84 -15.44
CA GLY A 122 -5.64 -10.32 -14.74
C GLY A 122 -5.38 -10.70 -13.28
N THR A 123 -6.29 -11.48 -12.73
CA THR A 123 -6.34 -11.85 -11.32
C THR A 123 -5.19 -12.79 -10.92
N ILE A 124 -4.50 -12.49 -9.82
CA ILE A 124 -3.37 -13.27 -9.31
C ILE A 124 -3.83 -14.64 -8.81
N MET A 125 -4.92 -14.67 -8.03
CA MET A 125 -5.48 -15.88 -7.43
C MET A 125 -6.97 -15.71 -7.12
N GLN A 126 -7.67 -16.82 -6.96
CA GLN A 126 -9.06 -16.80 -6.51
C GLN A 126 -9.14 -16.44 -5.02
N ARG A 127 -10.26 -15.84 -4.61
CA ARG A 127 -10.57 -15.58 -3.20
C ARG A 127 -10.79 -16.91 -2.45
N GLY A 128 -10.49 -16.90 -1.16
CA GLY A 128 -10.81 -17.97 -0.21
C GLY A 128 -11.82 -17.50 0.83
N ASP A 129 -11.99 -18.27 1.89
CA ASP A 129 -12.94 -17.95 2.97
C ASP A 129 -12.51 -16.68 3.76
N GLU A 130 -11.21 -16.48 3.93
CA GLU A 130 -10.64 -15.36 4.70
C GLU A 130 -10.70 -14.01 3.95
N ASP A 131 -10.94 -14.04 2.65
CA ASP A 131 -11.11 -12.88 1.78
C ASP A 131 -12.37 -13.00 0.90
N ALA A 132 -13.41 -13.66 1.44
CA ALA A 132 -14.63 -14.00 0.70
C ALA A 132 -15.33 -12.78 0.08
N VAL A 133 -15.26 -11.60 0.72
CA VAL A 133 -15.89 -10.37 0.22
C VAL A 133 -14.90 -9.41 -0.43
N GLY A 134 -13.60 -9.68 -0.35
CA GLY A 134 -12.60 -8.87 -1.06
C GLY A 134 -11.17 -9.10 -0.60
N ALA A 135 -10.23 -8.84 -1.51
CA ALA A 135 -8.80 -8.84 -1.27
C ALA A 135 -8.17 -7.59 -1.88
N SER A 136 -7.41 -6.83 -1.09
CA SER A 136 -6.78 -5.60 -1.57
C SER A 136 -5.44 -5.31 -0.85
N HIS A 137 -4.81 -4.19 -1.19
CA HIS A 137 -3.56 -3.74 -0.57
C HIS A 137 -2.42 -4.75 -0.66
N PRO A 138 -2.08 -5.22 -1.86
CA PRO A 138 -0.97 -6.14 -2.02
C PRO A 138 0.36 -5.49 -1.66
N CYS A 139 1.27 -6.31 -1.12
CA CYS A 139 2.67 -5.99 -0.90
C CYS A 139 3.53 -7.16 -1.40
N LEU A 140 4.28 -6.93 -2.47
CA LEU A 140 5.22 -7.90 -3.04
C LEU A 140 6.59 -7.72 -2.40
N VAL A 141 7.17 -8.83 -1.93
CA VAL A 141 8.54 -8.87 -1.40
C VAL A 141 9.24 -10.08 -1.98
N MET A 142 10.50 -9.93 -2.38
CA MET A 142 11.35 -11.05 -2.75
C MET A 142 12.37 -11.27 -1.64
N THR A 143 12.33 -12.44 -1.00
CA THR A 143 13.30 -12.86 0.01
C THR A 143 14.00 -14.12 -0.46
N GLY A 144 15.32 -14.09 -0.59
CA GLY A 144 16.07 -15.18 -1.20
C GLY A 144 15.63 -15.40 -2.66
N GLU A 145 15.13 -16.61 -2.96
CA GLU A 145 14.64 -16.99 -4.30
C GLU A 145 13.11 -17.12 -4.36
N ARG A 146 12.38 -16.61 -3.37
CA ARG A 146 10.94 -16.75 -3.25
C ARG A 146 10.25 -15.41 -3.23
N TRP A 147 9.17 -15.29 -4.00
CA TRP A 147 8.22 -14.19 -3.91
C TRP A 147 7.23 -14.41 -2.78
N TRP A 148 6.98 -13.36 -2.02
CA TRP A 148 5.91 -13.23 -1.04
C TRP A 148 4.93 -12.18 -1.52
N LEU A 149 3.65 -12.46 -1.33
CA LEU A 149 2.56 -11.53 -1.51
C LEU A 149 1.81 -11.46 -0.17
N PHE A 150 1.95 -10.34 0.53
CA PHE A 150 1.12 -10.02 1.68
C PHE A 150 -0.02 -9.14 1.20
N PHE A 151 -1.22 -9.30 1.75
CA PHE A 151 -2.38 -8.53 1.32
C PHE A 151 -3.45 -8.46 2.40
N SER A 152 -4.39 -7.52 2.28
CA SER A 152 -5.55 -7.43 3.16
C SER A 152 -6.66 -8.32 2.64
N GLY A 153 -7.20 -9.19 3.50
CA GLY A 153 -8.39 -9.99 3.24
C GLY A 153 -9.56 -9.49 4.06
N TYR A 154 -10.75 -9.53 3.46
CA TYR A 154 -12.02 -9.14 4.06
C TYR A 154 -12.99 -10.31 4.00
N ASP A 155 -13.38 -10.83 5.17
CA ASP A 155 -14.27 -12.00 5.32
C ASP A 155 -15.76 -11.63 5.45
N GLY A 156 -16.08 -10.34 5.46
CA GLY A 156 -17.44 -9.81 5.64
C GLY A 156 -17.90 -9.71 7.08
N GLN A 157 -17.10 -10.12 8.06
CA GLN A 157 -17.45 -9.99 9.47
C GLN A 157 -17.42 -8.52 9.93
N GLN A 158 -18.02 -8.24 11.08
CA GLN A 158 -18.12 -6.90 11.66
C GLN A 158 -18.60 -5.82 10.67
N ASN A 159 -19.66 -6.14 9.91
CA ASN A 159 -20.21 -5.26 8.86
C ASN A 159 -19.18 -4.88 7.78
N GLY A 160 -18.30 -5.82 7.43
CA GLY A 160 -17.26 -5.63 6.42
C GLY A 160 -16.05 -4.82 6.89
N ARG A 161 -15.98 -4.47 8.18
CA ARG A 161 -14.84 -3.70 8.73
C ARG A 161 -13.67 -4.57 9.16
N ARG A 162 -13.91 -5.85 9.44
CA ARG A 162 -12.82 -6.75 9.82
C ARG A 162 -11.92 -7.02 8.62
N ALA A 163 -10.65 -6.78 8.80
CA ALA A 163 -9.62 -7.15 7.84
C ALA A 163 -8.45 -7.83 8.55
N THR A 164 -7.85 -8.78 7.86
CA THR A 164 -6.66 -9.52 8.30
C THR A 164 -5.56 -9.40 7.25
N VAL A 165 -4.30 -9.58 7.65
CA VAL A 165 -3.23 -9.74 6.67
C VAL A 165 -3.07 -11.21 6.33
N LEU A 166 -3.22 -11.51 5.05
CA LEU A 166 -2.96 -12.84 4.48
C LEU A 166 -1.63 -12.86 3.75
N ALA A 167 -1.11 -14.07 3.53
CA ALA A 167 0.08 -14.28 2.73
C ALA A 167 -0.11 -15.37 1.67
N ALA A 168 0.63 -15.22 0.59
CA ALA A 168 0.84 -16.25 -0.42
C ALA A 168 2.30 -16.22 -0.88
N VAL A 169 2.79 -17.33 -1.40
CA VAL A 169 4.16 -17.46 -1.90
C VAL A 169 4.19 -17.98 -3.32
N SER A 170 5.25 -17.62 -4.03
CA SER A 170 5.48 -18.09 -5.39
C SER A 170 6.98 -18.25 -5.67
N PRO A 171 7.41 -19.31 -6.38
CA PRO A 171 8.78 -19.41 -6.85
C PRO A 171 9.10 -18.50 -8.04
N SER A 172 8.09 -18.09 -8.81
CA SER A 172 8.29 -17.35 -10.07
C SER A 172 7.48 -16.05 -10.19
N GLY A 173 6.53 -15.81 -9.27
CA GLY A 173 5.56 -14.72 -9.39
C GLY A 173 4.37 -15.02 -10.32
N ALA A 174 4.35 -16.18 -11.01
CA ALA A 174 3.30 -16.53 -11.98
C ALA A 174 2.15 -17.33 -11.37
N SER A 175 2.43 -18.18 -10.39
CA SER A 175 1.43 -18.96 -9.65
C SER A 175 1.69 -18.82 -8.16
N TRP A 176 0.63 -18.78 -7.36
CA TRP A 176 0.71 -18.44 -5.96
C TRP A 176 0.06 -19.50 -5.08
N ASP A 177 0.79 -19.97 -4.08
CA ASP A 177 0.32 -20.87 -3.04
C ASP A 177 -0.11 -20.03 -1.82
N ARG A 178 -1.40 -20.09 -1.47
CA ARG A 178 -1.94 -19.38 -0.28
C ARG A 178 -1.42 -20.02 1.00
N LEU A 179 -1.00 -19.18 1.93
CA LEU A 179 -0.61 -19.58 3.28
C LEU A 179 -1.70 -19.30 4.32
N GLY A 180 -2.72 -18.51 3.95
CA GLY A 180 -3.77 -18.06 4.86
C GLY A 180 -3.38 -16.81 5.65
N THR A 181 -4.09 -16.57 6.75
CA THR A 181 -3.88 -15.42 7.64
C THR A 181 -2.56 -15.51 8.38
N VAL A 182 -1.78 -14.43 8.33
CA VAL A 182 -0.50 -14.29 9.04
C VAL A 182 -0.54 -13.21 10.14
N LEU A 183 -1.49 -12.27 10.06
CA LEU A 183 -1.70 -11.28 11.11
C LEU A 183 -3.20 -10.99 11.24
N GLU A 184 -3.81 -11.43 12.35
CA GLU A 184 -5.20 -11.13 12.70
C GLU A 184 -5.27 -9.86 13.57
N PRO A 185 -6.42 -9.17 13.64
CA PRO A 185 -6.64 -8.17 14.68
C PRO A 185 -6.43 -8.75 16.08
N ASP A 186 -5.83 -7.98 16.97
CA ASP A 186 -5.55 -8.39 18.36
C ASP A 186 -5.99 -7.32 19.36
N GLY A 187 -6.45 -7.76 20.55
CA GLY A 187 -6.96 -6.86 21.56
C GLY A 187 -8.16 -6.05 21.10
N ASP A 188 -8.03 -4.74 21.11
CA ASP A 188 -9.08 -3.80 20.70
C ASP A 188 -9.08 -3.48 19.19
N GLU A 189 -8.18 -4.08 18.42
CA GLU A 189 -8.15 -3.89 16.97
C GLU A 189 -9.40 -4.50 16.31
N LEU A 190 -10.04 -3.74 15.45
CA LEU A 190 -11.08 -4.22 14.52
C LEU A 190 -10.50 -4.75 13.23
N ALA A 191 -9.36 -4.17 12.80
CA ALA A 191 -8.70 -4.58 11.57
C ALA A 191 -7.18 -4.42 11.66
N ALA A 192 -6.47 -5.40 11.08
CA ALA A 192 -5.06 -5.33 10.71
C ALA A 192 -4.97 -5.42 9.17
N SER A 193 -4.50 -4.38 8.50
CA SER A 193 -4.60 -4.26 7.04
C SER A 193 -3.48 -3.43 6.42
N HIS A 194 -3.46 -3.27 5.11
CA HIS A 194 -2.51 -2.43 4.39
C HIS A 194 -1.03 -2.77 4.69
N PRO A 195 -0.61 -4.02 4.53
CA PRO A 195 0.76 -4.41 4.84
C PRO A 195 1.75 -3.73 3.89
N CYS A 196 2.87 -3.28 4.47
CA CYS A 196 4.08 -2.89 3.76
C CYS A 196 5.26 -3.57 4.44
N VAL A 197 5.91 -4.49 3.74
CA VAL A 197 6.97 -5.33 4.33
C VAL A 197 8.32 -4.97 3.73
N LEU A 198 9.31 -4.77 4.60
CA LEU A 198 10.72 -4.59 4.25
C LEU A 198 11.55 -5.73 4.84
N GLU A 199 12.51 -6.24 4.08
CA GLU A 199 13.55 -7.12 4.62
C GLU A 199 14.79 -6.31 4.98
N ILE A 200 15.23 -6.39 6.25
CA ILE A 200 16.47 -5.79 6.72
C ILE A 200 17.23 -6.84 7.53
N ALA A 201 18.45 -7.18 7.13
CA ALA A 201 19.32 -8.14 7.79
C ALA A 201 18.63 -9.50 8.09
N ARG A 202 17.83 -10.01 7.13
CA ARG A 202 17.05 -11.26 7.20
C ARG A 202 15.87 -11.23 8.19
N THR A 203 15.51 -10.07 8.71
CA THR A 203 14.29 -9.85 9.47
C THR A 203 13.29 -9.10 8.59
N LEU A 204 12.07 -9.58 8.57
CA LEU A 204 10.95 -8.91 7.92
C LEU A 204 10.31 -7.94 8.91
N TYR A 205 10.09 -6.72 8.47
CA TYR A 205 9.41 -5.65 9.20
C TYR A 205 8.13 -5.31 8.46
N MET A 206 6.98 -5.58 9.05
CA MET A 206 5.67 -5.24 8.48
C MET A 206 5.14 -3.98 9.15
N PHE A 207 5.06 -2.90 8.39
CA PHE A 207 4.23 -1.76 8.74
C PHE A 207 2.81 -2.05 8.25
N TYR A 208 1.83 -1.86 9.09
CA TYR A 208 0.44 -2.17 8.76
C TYR A 208 -0.53 -1.17 9.37
N ALA A 209 -1.73 -1.04 8.82
CA ALA A 209 -2.79 -0.24 9.43
C ALA A 209 -3.48 -1.04 10.52
N SER A 210 -3.48 -0.49 11.73
CA SER A 210 -4.18 -0.95 12.92
C SER A 210 -5.38 -0.02 13.14
N ASP A 211 -6.60 -0.54 13.02
CA ASP A 211 -7.88 0.18 13.22
C ASP A 211 -8.51 -0.30 14.53
N ASP A 212 -8.67 0.58 15.52
CA ASP A 212 -9.35 0.33 16.78
C ASP A 212 -10.85 0.74 16.76
N GLY A 213 -11.35 1.17 15.60
CA GLY A 213 -12.70 1.66 15.40
C GLY A 213 -12.89 3.14 15.67
N THR A 214 -11.92 3.78 16.28
CA THR A 214 -11.89 5.23 16.55
C THR A 214 -10.80 5.91 15.73
N HIS A 215 -9.63 5.28 15.66
CA HIS A 215 -8.46 5.79 14.95
C HIS A 215 -7.82 4.69 14.11
N VAL A 216 -7.24 5.10 13.00
CA VAL A 216 -6.36 4.23 12.23
C VAL A 216 -4.93 4.74 12.39
N SER A 217 -4.06 3.85 12.85
CA SER A 217 -2.64 4.10 13.12
C SER A 217 -1.78 3.15 12.30
N ILE A 218 -0.52 3.50 12.09
CA ILE A 218 0.46 2.58 11.52
C ILE A 218 1.14 1.86 12.68
N ALA A 219 1.02 0.54 12.71
CA ALA A 219 1.68 -0.34 13.66
C ALA A 219 2.82 -1.10 12.98
N LEU A 220 3.65 -1.74 13.77
CA LEU A 220 4.81 -2.51 13.33
C LEU A 220 4.77 -3.92 13.92
N ALA A 221 5.12 -4.90 13.09
CA ALA A 221 5.40 -6.27 13.50
C ALA A 221 6.68 -6.77 12.82
N THR A 222 7.34 -7.78 13.42
CA THR A 222 8.55 -8.40 12.88
C THR A 222 8.39 -9.90 12.74
N SER A 223 9.10 -10.48 11.77
CA SER A 223 9.12 -11.91 11.51
C SER A 223 10.47 -12.35 10.93
N THR A 224 10.86 -13.59 11.18
CA THR A 224 12.02 -14.22 10.53
C THR A 224 11.61 -15.28 9.50
N ASP A 225 10.33 -15.66 9.45
CA ASP A 225 9.80 -16.72 8.60
C ASP A 225 8.67 -16.24 7.66
N GLY A 226 8.15 -15.01 7.86
CA GLY A 226 7.04 -14.43 7.10
C GLY A 226 5.65 -14.96 7.48
N ILE A 227 5.56 -15.87 8.44
CA ILE A 227 4.33 -16.54 8.88
C ILE A 227 3.96 -16.11 10.31
N SER A 228 4.92 -16.20 11.20
CA SER A 228 4.77 -15.85 12.63
C SER A 228 5.27 -14.43 12.84
N TRP A 229 4.41 -13.54 13.36
CA TRP A 229 4.73 -12.12 13.51
C TRP A 229 4.66 -11.68 14.96
N GLU A 230 5.72 -11.05 15.44
CA GLU A 230 5.79 -10.40 16.73
C GLU A 230 5.39 -8.93 16.59
N ARG A 231 4.34 -8.51 17.31
CA ARG A 231 3.84 -7.14 17.28
C ARG A 231 4.70 -6.24 18.15
N LEU A 232 5.10 -5.10 17.62
CA LEU A 232 5.88 -4.08 18.33
C LEU A 232 5.03 -2.84 18.70
N GLY A 233 3.73 -2.86 18.35
CA GLY A 233 2.77 -1.80 18.66
C GLY A 233 2.76 -0.67 17.63
N THR A 234 2.02 0.39 17.98
CA THR A 234 1.88 1.58 17.14
C THR A 234 3.21 2.31 16.98
N THR A 235 3.57 2.60 15.74
CA THR A 235 4.79 3.34 15.41
C THR A 235 4.51 4.76 14.92
N LEU A 236 3.36 4.99 14.26
CA LEU A 236 2.92 6.31 13.83
C LEU A 236 1.38 6.41 13.92
N GLY A 237 0.87 7.11 14.92
CA GLY A 237 -0.56 7.37 15.08
C GLY A 237 -1.03 8.66 14.41
N PRO A 238 -2.31 9.04 14.53
CA PRO A 238 -2.79 10.36 14.18
C PRO A 238 -2.03 11.47 14.90
N SER A 239 -1.80 12.60 14.22
CA SER A 239 -1.09 13.73 14.84
C SER A 239 -1.99 14.60 15.74
N GLY A 240 -3.31 14.47 15.64
CA GLY A 240 -4.29 15.32 16.30
C GLY A 240 -4.57 16.64 15.57
N GLU A 241 -3.74 17.01 14.61
CA GLU A 241 -3.87 18.23 13.81
C GLU A 241 -3.24 18.04 12.41
N GLY A 242 -3.43 19.03 11.52
CA GLY A 242 -2.82 19.00 10.20
C GLY A 242 -3.34 17.89 9.27
N PRO A 243 -2.53 17.47 8.28
CA PRO A 243 -2.97 16.62 7.19
C PRO A 243 -3.24 15.16 7.58
N ASP A 244 -2.73 14.70 8.72
CA ASP A 244 -2.91 13.35 9.26
C ASP A 244 -3.50 13.36 10.68
N GLY A 245 -4.23 14.43 11.00
CA GLY A 245 -4.75 14.67 12.35
C GLY A 245 -5.75 13.62 12.83
N LEU A 246 -6.53 13.01 11.92
CA LEU A 246 -7.55 12.01 12.24
C LEU A 246 -7.05 10.57 12.03
N SER A 247 -6.24 10.33 11.02
CA SER A 247 -5.70 9.00 10.75
C SER A 247 -4.37 9.03 10.02
N ALA A 248 -3.55 7.99 10.27
CA ALA A 248 -2.35 7.66 9.52
C ALA A 248 -2.40 6.18 9.17
N HIS A 249 -2.47 5.83 7.86
CA HIS A 249 -2.57 4.44 7.42
C HIS A 249 -2.05 4.24 5.99
N ALA A 250 -2.15 3.01 5.47
CA ALA A 250 -1.66 2.63 4.15
C ALA A 250 -0.18 3.02 3.94
N PRO A 251 0.73 2.51 4.78
CA PRO A 251 2.14 2.85 4.72
C PRO A 251 2.82 2.29 3.47
N CYS A 252 3.77 3.05 2.95
CA CYS A 252 4.83 2.59 2.06
C CYS A 252 6.17 3.03 2.67
N ALA A 253 6.85 2.13 3.34
CA ALA A 253 8.16 2.37 3.90
C ALA A 253 9.26 1.97 2.89
N LEU A 254 10.28 2.80 2.76
CA LEU A 254 11.41 2.58 1.89
C LEU A 254 12.71 2.86 2.64
N ARG A 255 13.66 1.93 2.57
CA ARG A 255 15.03 2.18 3.01
C ARG A 255 15.77 2.94 1.91
N LEU A 256 16.16 4.17 2.19
CA LEU A 256 16.88 5.03 1.27
C LEU A 256 18.36 4.65 1.20
N ASN A 257 19.04 5.14 0.15
CA ASN A 257 20.47 4.90 -0.09
C ASN A 257 21.36 5.42 1.05
N ASP A 258 20.90 6.40 1.83
CA ASP A 258 21.61 6.92 3.01
C ASP A 258 21.41 6.06 4.28
N GLY A 259 20.66 4.95 4.18
CA GLY A 259 20.38 4.02 5.26
C GLY A 259 19.22 4.45 6.18
N SER A 260 18.64 5.63 5.99
CA SER A 260 17.41 6.04 6.68
C SER A 260 16.19 5.31 6.11
N ILE A 261 15.10 5.26 6.88
CA ILE A 261 13.80 4.82 6.38
C ILE A 261 12.92 6.03 6.21
N ARG A 262 12.32 6.18 5.05
CA ARG A 262 11.26 7.13 4.80
C ARG A 262 9.96 6.39 4.53
N MET A 263 8.89 6.88 5.12
CA MET A 263 7.55 6.33 4.97
C MET A 263 6.67 7.36 4.32
N TRP A 264 5.98 6.96 3.26
CA TRP A 264 4.82 7.68 2.73
C TRP A 264 3.58 6.95 3.18
N TYR A 265 2.54 7.70 3.54
CA TYR A 265 1.32 7.12 4.09
C TYR A 265 0.11 8.00 3.76
N SER A 266 -1.06 7.44 3.90
CA SER A 266 -2.30 8.19 3.74
C SER A 266 -2.68 8.85 5.04
N GLY A 267 -2.89 10.17 5.01
CA GLY A 267 -3.38 10.98 6.11
C GLY A 267 -4.80 11.47 5.87
N LEU A 268 -5.56 11.65 6.95
CA LEU A 268 -6.88 12.28 6.94
C LEU A 268 -6.89 13.40 7.98
N PRO A 269 -7.23 14.66 7.61
CA PRO A 269 -7.32 15.77 8.54
C PRO A 269 -8.51 15.64 9.49
N VAL A 270 -8.38 16.23 10.68
CA VAL A 270 -9.52 16.39 11.60
C VAL A 270 -10.61 17.23 10.95
N GLY A 271 -11.86 16.77 11.05
CA GLY A 271 -13.04 17.49 10.55
C GLY A 271 -13.27 17.34 9.04
N ASP A 272 -12.46 16.56 8.34
CA ASP A 272 -12.73 16.19 6.95
C ASP A 272 -13.91 15.22 6.88
N THR A 273 -14.98 15.61 6.17
CA THR A 273 -16.20 14.82 6.00
C THR A 273 -16.27 14.07 4.68
N ASP A 274 -15.43 14.43 3.72
CA ASP A 274 -15.45 13.90 2.36
C ASP A 274 -14.45 12.75 2.17
N LEU A 275 -13.73 12.39 3.24
CA LEU A 275 -12.64 11.43 3.21
C LEU A 275 -11.59 11.80 2.13
N ALA A 276 -11.26 13.10 2.09
CA ALA A 276 -10.30 13.66 1.15
C ALA A 276 -8.86 13.34 1.60
N TYR A 277 -8.52 12.05 1.52
CA TYR A 277 -7.20 11.56 1.86
C TYR A 277 -6.10 12.24 1.06
N ARG A 278 -4.98 12.42 1.71
CA ARG A 278 -3.74 12.96 1.14
C ARG A 278 -2.55 12.10 1.50
N ILE A 279 -1.49 12.22 0.74
CA ILE A 279 -0.26 11.50 1.00
C ILE A 279 0.63 12.39 1.87
N CYS A 280 1.04 11.86 3.00
CA CYS A 280 1.98 12.44 3.94
C CYS A 280 3.30 11.68 3.94
N SER A 281 4.35 12.22 4.52
CA SER A 281 5.58 11.51 4.76
C SER A 281 6.16 11.73 6.16
N ALA A 282 6.91 10.73 6.60
CA ALA A 282 7.69 10.77 7.82
C ALA A 282 9.03 10.06 7.60
N ARG A 283 10.06 10.48 8.34
CA ARG A 283 11.40 9.93 8.26
C ARG A 283 11.84 9.38 9.61
N PHE A 284 12.45 8.22 9.56
CA PHE A 284 13.16 7.63 10.67
C PHE A 284 14.66 7.73 10.39
N PRO A 285 15.43 8.47 11.23
CA PRO A 285 16.86 8.62 11.01
C PRO A 285 17.55 7.27 11.28
N GLY A 286 18.31 6.78 10.27
CA GLY A 286 19.13 5.58 10.46
C GLY A 286 20.33 5.78 11.39
N PRO A 287 21.07 4.69 11.69
CA PRO A 287 20.88 3.36 11.15
C PRO A 287 19.78 2.59 11.88
N TRP A 288 19.02 1.81 11.14
CA TRP A 288 18.14 0.80 11.70
C TRP A 288 19.06 -0.28 12.29
N SER A 289 19.33 -0.20 13.58
CA SER A 289 20.06 -1.25 14.28
C SER A 289 19.12 -2.41 14.54
N SER A 290 19.44 -3.53 13.91
CA SER A 290 18.87 -4.84 14.22
C SER A 290 19.14 -5.23 15.67
#